data_d6e0287a6a3ee18e1cd9fd08004b110e
#
_entry.id   d6e0287a6a3ee18e1cd9fd08004b110e
#
_cell.length_a   1.000
_cell.length_b   1.000
_cell.length_c   1.000
_cell.angle_alpha   90.00
_cell.angle_beta   90.00
_cell.angle_gamma   90.00
#
_symmetry.space_group_name_H-M   'P 1'
#
loop_
_entity.id
_entity.type
_entity.pdbx_description
1 polymer ?
#
loop_
_entity_poly.entity_id
_entity_poly.type
_entity_poly.pdbx_seq_one_letter_code
_entity_poly.pdbx_strand_id
1 'polypeptide(L)'
;MSDALRTLASISAFFSKTFALWVIAFALISYYFPQGFLFLLSYVSILLGVVMFGMGLTLSPKDFSEVFHRPIQVIIGIVGQFVLMPLIAFFLVKAFCLSADLAAGVLLVGCCPGGTSSNVMSYLGKGDVPLSVTITSCTTILAPLVTPGLFWLFAHQYIEVDPASMFWSIVKIVLLPIIGGVVVNALFGTVVKKVVVALPLISVFAIISIVTAVVSASAEKIAETALIIFLVVALHNCIGYLFGYLLGKVFGMKLAQKKTLAIEIGMQNSGLAATLAAKLATTGAINPIAAVPGAVFSVWHNISGPILATFFANLKDKDENAQD
;
A
#
# COMPACT_ATOMS: atom_id res chain seq x y z
N MET A 1 19.65 -20.42 -14.53
CA MET A 1 19.38 -20.07 -13.12
C MET A 1 19.91 -21.23 -12.28
N SER A 2 20.77 -20.98 -11.30
CA SER A 2 21.30 -22.05 -10.43
C SER A 2 20.15 -22.69 -9.61
N ASP A 3 20.35 -23.95 -9.17
CA ASP A 3 19.34 -24.65 -8.36
C ASP A 3 18.99 -23.90 -7.07
N ALA A 4 19.99 -23.25 -6.45
CA ALA A 4 19.78 -22.38 -5.30
C ALA A 4 18.81 -21.21 -5.59
N LEU A 5 18.91 -20.58 -6.76
CA LEU A 5 18.00 -19.49 -7.16
C LEU A 5 16.58 -20.00 -7.46
N ARG A 6 16.44 -21.23 -7.99
CA ARG A 6 15.12 -21.86 -8.17
C ARG A 6 14.46 -22.17 -6.84
N THR A 7 15.22 -22.73 -5.90
CA THR A 7 14.72 -23.01 -4.55
C THR A 7 14.29 -21.71 -3.84
N LEU A 8 15.11 -20.65 -3.91
CA LEU A 8 14.78 -19.35 -3.34
C LEU A 8 13.50 -18.75 -3.97
N ALA A 9 13.35 -18.86 -5.30
CA ALA A 9 12.14 -18.41 -6.00
C ALA A 9 10.89 -19.18 -5.54
N SER A 10 11.02 -20.49 -5.34
CA SER A 10 9.90 -21.32 -4.87
C SER A 10 9.49 -20.96 -3.43
N ILE A 11 10.47 -20.77 -2.55
CA ILE A 11 10.23 -20.30 -1.17
C ILE A 11 9.58 -18.92 -1.17
N SER A 12 10.12 -17.97 -1.93
CA SER A 12 9.57 -16.62 -2.08
C SER A 12 8.12 -16.65 -2.58
N ALA A 13 7.84 -17.47 -3.59
CA ALA A 13 6.48 -17.63 -4.12
C ALA A 13 5.52 -18.26 -3.10
N PHE A 14 5.97 -19.23 -2.30
CA PHE A 14 5.18 -19.84 -1.25
C PHE A 14 4.78 -18.81 -0.18
N PHE A 15 5.74 -18.08 0.38
CA PHE A 15 5.46 -17.04 1.40
C PHE A 15 4.59 -15.90 0.85
N SER A 16 4.80 -15.51 -0.40
CA SER A 16 3.96 -14.48 -1.05
C SER A 16 2.52 -14.95 -1.25
N LYS A 17 2.30 -16.20 -1.67
CA LYS A 17 0.95 -16.78 -1.83
C LYS A 17 0.22 -16.97 -0.51
N THR A 18 0.95 -17.28 0.55
CA THR A 18 0.40 -17.52 1.90
C THR A 18 0.54 -16.30 2.82
N PHE A 19 0.86 -15.12 2.27
CA PHE A 19 1.14 -13.90 3.01
C PHE A 19 0.06 -13.56 4.06
N ALA A 20 -1.21 -13.58 3.67
CA ALA A 20 -2.32 -13.27 4.59
C ALA A 20 -2.36 -14.22 5.79
N LEU A 21 -2.09 -15.52 5.58
CA LEU A 21 -2.06 -16.51 6.68
C LEU A 21 -0.95 -16.17 7.68
N TRP A 22 0.25 -15.84 7.20
CA TRP A 22 1.38 -15.48 8.06
C TRP A 22 1.10 -14.20 8.84
N VAL A 23 0.56 -13.16 8.18
CA VAL A 23 0.22 -11.91 8.86
C VAL A 23 -0.83 -12.15 9.94
N ILE A 24 -1.88 -12.92 9.67
CA ILE A 24 -2.92 -13.24 10.66
C ILE A 24 -2.31 -14.06 11.82
N ALA A 25 -1.49 -15.06 11.52
CA ALA A 25 -0.85 -15.89 12.56
C ALA A 25 0.02 -15.03 13.49
N PHE A 26 0.90 -14.20 12.95
CA PHE A 26 1.76 -13.33 13.76
C PHE A 26 0.98 -12.21 14.46
N ALA A 27 -0.08 -11.68 13.86
CA ALA A 27 -0.97 -10.73 14.50
C ALA A 27 -1.66 -11.37 15.74
N LEU A 28 -2.16 -12.61 15.62
CA LEU A 28 -2.74 -13.33 16.74
C LEU A 28 -1.71 -13.61 17.83
N ILE A 29 -0.52 -14.11 17.46
CA ILE A 29 0.56 -14.36 18.43
C ILE A 29 0.93 -13.08 19.18
N SER A 30 1.10 -11.97 18.45
CA SER A 30 1.48 -10.68 19.06
C SER A 30 0.35 -10.03 19.85
N TYR A 31 -0.90 -10.34 19.55
CA TYR A 31 -2.05 -9.93 20.34
C TYR A 31 -2.07 -10.59 21.71
N TYR A 32 -1.81 -11.92 21.79
CA TYR A 32 -1.80 -12.66 23.05
C TYR A 32 -0.48 -12.51 23.83
N PHE A 33 0.62 -12.23 23.14
CA PHE A 33 1.96 -12.11 23.75
C PHE A 33 2.62 -10.76 23.36
N PRO A 34 1.99 -9.61 23.66
CA PRO A 34 2.44 -8.31 23.14
C PRO A 34 3.86 -7.95 23.60
N GLN A 35 4.22 -8.26 24.86
CA GLN A 35 5.52 -7.90 25.42
C GLN A 35 6.71 -8.49 24.65
N GLY A 36 6.54 -9.66 24.04
CA GLY A 36 7.57 -10.34 23.26
C GLY A 36 7.94 -9.62 21.95
N PHE A 37 7.09 -8.70 21.48
CA PHE A 37 7.25 -8.09 20.15
C PHE A 37 7.32 -6.55 20.16
N LEU A 38 7.15 -5.90 21.32
CA LEU A 38 7.21 -4.44 21.43
C LEU A 38 8.54 -3.85 20.91
N PHE A 39 9.64 -4.60 21.01
CA PHE A 39 10.94 -4.16 20.50
C PHE A 39 10.91 -3.87 18.99
N LEU A 40 10.02 -4.52 18.23
CA LEU A 40 9.90 -4.30 16.78
C LEU A 40 9.45 -2.88 16.43
N LEU A 41 8.79 -2.15 17.34
CA LEU A 41 8.37 -0.76 17.12
C LEU A 41 9.53 0.15 16.73
N SER A 42 10.70 -0.05 17.32
CA SER A 42 11.90 0.72 17.02
C SER A 42 12.42 0.49 15.60
N TYR A 43 12.04 -0.63 14.97
CA TYR A 43 12.51 -1.03 13.65
C TYR A 43 11.50 -0.79 12.53
N VAL A 44 10.26 -0.39 12.82
CA VAL A 44 9.18 -0.23 11.84
C VAL A 44 9.60 0.66 10.66
N SER A 45 10.25 1.80 10.93
CA SER A 45 10.74 2.71 9.88
C SER A 45 11.85 2.08 9.02
N ILE A 46 12.74 1.32 9.63
CA ILE A 46 13.83 0.63 8.93
C ILE A 46 13.26 -0.50 8.06
N LEU A 47 12.34 -1.30 8.60
CA LEU A 47 11.67 -2.38 7.87
C LEU A 47 10.94 -1.85 6.63
N LEU A 48 10.21 -0.74 6.76
CA LEU A 48 9.59 -0.11 5.61
C LEU A 48 10.64 0.41 4.63
N GLY A 49 11.72 1.03 5.11
CA GLY A 49 12.84 1.49 4.27
C GLY A 49 13.43 0.36 3.44
N VAL A 50 13.59 -0.84 4.00
CA VAL A 50 14.05 -2.04 3.28
C VAL A 50 13.07 -2.43 2.17
N VAL A 51 11.76 -2.39 2.42
CA VAL A 51 10.74 -2.64 1.39
C VAL A 51 10.83 -1.60 0.27
N MET A 52 10.95 -0.31 0.63
CA MET A 52 11.05 0.79 -0.33
C MET A 52 12.36 0.72 -1.16
N PHE A 53 13.48 0.36 -0.53
CA PHE A 53 14.73 0.09 -1.24
C PHE A 53 14.56 -1.06 -2.26
N GLY A 54 13.91 -2.15 -1.86
CA GLY A 54 13.54 -3.25 -2.75
C GLY A 54 12.70 -2.80 -3.94
N MET A 55 11.72 -1.92 -3.71
CA MET A 55 10.97 -1.29 -4.80
C MET A 55 11.90 -0.51 -5.73
N GLY A 56 12.81 0.30 -5.20
CA GLY A 56 13.79 1.04 -5.99
C GLY A 56 14.68 0.15 -6.85
N LEU A 57 15.07 -1.04 -6.36
CA LEU A 57 15.84 -2.02 -7.13
C LEU A 57 15.09 -2.56 -8.36
N THR A 58 13.77 -2.50 -8.37
CA THR A 58 12.94 -2.99 -9.49
C THR A 58 12.55 -1.88 -10.47
N LEU A 59 12.67 -0.61 -10.08
CA LEU A 59 12.32 0.53 -10.93
C LEU A 59 13.36 0.80 -12.00
N SER A 60 12.89 1.17 -13.19
CA SER A 60 13.71 1.58 -14.32
C SER A 60 13.18 2.90 -14.92
N PRO A 61 14.02 3.68 -15.65
CA PRO A 61 13.55 4.86 -16.37
C PRO A 61 12.41 4.59 -17.36
N LYS A 62 12.32 3.35 -17.88
CA LYS A 62 11.28 2.92 -18.80
C LYS A 62 9.90 2.90 -18.13
N ASP A 63 9.84 2.67 -16.82
CA ASP A 63 8.58 2.63 -16.05
C ASP A 63 7.90 4.00 -15.99
N PHE A 64 8.64 5.08 -16.27
CA PHE A 64 8.12 6.44 -16.37
C PHE A 64 7.78 6.84 -17.82
N SER A 65 8.03 5.99 -18.80
CA SER A 65 7.76 6.30 -20.21
C SER A 65 6.29 6.56 -20.50
N GLU A 66 5.40 5.93 -19.77
CA GLU A 66 3.94 6.10 -19.89
C GLU A 66 3.48 7.52 -19.55
N VAL A 67 4.22 8.26 -18.73
CA VAL A 67 3.95 9.68 -18.44
C VAL A 67 3.99 10.51 -19.75
N PHE A 68 4.88 10.14 -20.67
CA PHE A 68 5.03 10.83 -21.94
C PHE A 68 4.13 10.27 -23.05
N HIS A 69 3.87 8.97 -23.04
CA HIS A 69 3.05 8.32 -24.07
C HIS A 69 1.54 8.44 -23.80
N ARG A 70 1.15 8.41 -22.54
CA ARG A 70 -0.28 8.42 -22.11
C ARG A 70 -0.49 9.33 -20.90
N PRO A 71 -0.13 10.64 -20.97
CA PRO A 71 -0.13 11.55 -19.83
C PRO A 71 -1.51 11.69 -19.18
N ILE A 72 -2.58 11.70 -19.96
CA ILE A 72 -3.94 11.87 -19.46
C ILE A 72 -4.32 10.70 -18.54
N GLN A 73 -4.06 9.46 -18.95
CA GLN A 73 -4.38 8.27 -18.17
C GLN A 73 -3.59 8.24 -16.85
N VAL A 74 -2.31 8.63 -16.91
CA VAL A 74 -1.46 8.70 -15.70
C VAL A 74 -1.95 9.80 -14.76
N ILE A 75 -2.27 10.99 -15.27
CA ILE A 75 -2.79 12.10 -14.45
C ILE A 75 -4.12 11.71 -13.80
N ILE A 76 -5.03 11.08 -14.54
CA ILE A 76 -6.31 10.60 -13.98
C ILE A 76 -6.06 9.60 -12.85
N GLY A 77 -5.10 8.69 -13.00
CA GLY A 77 -4.74 7.74 -11.94
C GLY A 77 -4.18 8.42 -10.70
N ILE A 78 -3.25 9.37 -10.87
CA ILE A 78 -2.63 10.13 -9.77
C ILE A 78 -3.68 10.98 -9.04
N VAL A 79 -4.48 11.75 -9.79
CA VAL A 79 -5.53 12.60 -9.22
C VAL A 79 -6.60 11.74 -8.56
N GLY A 80 -7.02 10.64 -9.21
CA GLY A 80 -7.96 9.69 -8.64
C GLY A 80 -7.48 9.13 -7.31
N GLN A 81 -6.20 8.73 -7.22
CA GLN A 81 -5.60 8.23 -5.98
C GLN A 81 -5.69 9.27 -4.85
N PHE A 82 -5.18 10.48 -5.07
CA PHE A 82 -5.07 11.51 -4.03
C PHE A 82 -6.35 12.33 -3.79
N VAL A 83 -7.40 12.11 -4.57
CA VAL A 83 -8.72 12.73 -4.35
C VAL A 83 -9.70 11.71 -3.80
N LEU A 84 -9.89 10.57 -4.48
CA LEU A 84 -10.94 9.63 -4.10
C LEU A 84 -10.65 8.97 -2.76
N MET A 85 -9.44 8.47 -2.53
CA MET A 85 -9.15 7.72 -1.32
C MET A 85 -9.18 8.56 -0.04
N PRO A 86 -8.63 9.80 0.00
CA PRO A 86 -8.82 10.67 1.17
C PRO A 86 -10.28 11.04 1.41
N LEU A 87 -11.05 11.31 0.36
CA LEU A 87 -12.48 11.63 0.49
C LEU A 87 -13.28 10.43 1.01
N ILE A 88 -13.06 9.23 0.47
CA ILE A 88 -13.71 8.01 0.96
C ILE A 88 -13.37 7.80 2.45
N ALA A 89 -12.08 7.93 2.83
CA ALA A 89 -11.66 7.84 4.21
C ALA A 89 -12.37 8.85 5.10
N PHE A 90 -12.45 10.11 4.66
CA PHE A 90 -13.11 11.18 5.40
C PHE A 90 -14.61 10.89 5.62
N PHE A 91 -15.33 10.48 4.58
CA PHE A 91 -16.73 10.13 4.71
C PHE A 91 -16.97 8.92 5.61
N LEU A 92 -16.11 7.90 5.54
CA LEU A 92 -16.19 6.74 6.43
C LEU A 92 -15.92 7.12 7.88
N VAL A 93 -14.91 7.94 8.14
CA VAL A 93 -14.60 8.46 9.49
C VAL A 93 -15.83 9.18 10.08
N LYS A 94 -16.49 10.01 9.31
CA LYS A 94 -17.70 10.73 9.73
C LYS A 94 -18.90 9.79 9.91
N ALA A 95 -19.13 8.88 8.96
CA ALA A 95 -20.28 7.96 8.99
C ALA A 95 -20.21 6.97 10.17
N PHE A 96 -19.00 6.52 10.54
CA PHE A 96 -18.79 5.60 11.65
C PHE A 96 -18.48 6.31 12.98
N CYS A 97 -18.47 7.64 13.02
CA CYS A 97 -18.16 8.44 14.21
C CYS A 97 -16.89 7.96 14.94
N LEU A 98 -15.82 7.74 14.17
CA LEU A 98 -14.59 7.18 14.73
C LEU A 98 -13.94 8.13 15.74
N SER A 99 -13.30 7.56 16.77
CA SER A 99 -12.46 8.34 17.70
C SER A 99 -11.32 9.05 16.96
N ALA A 100 -10.77 10.11 17.55
CA ALA A 100 -9.73 10.94 16.92
C ALA A 100 -8.53 10.11 16.42
N ASP A 101 -8.03 9.18 17.23
CA ASP A 101 -6.90 8.32 16.87
C ASP A 101 -7.23 7.37 15.70
N LEU A 102 -8.41 6.73 15.73
CA LEU A 102 -8.85 5.86 14.64
C LEU A 102 -9.13 6.65 13.37
N ALA A 103 -9.74 7.82 13.49
CA ALA A 103 -9.96 8.74 12.38
C ALA A 103 -8.64 9.12 11.72
N ALA A 104 -7.63 9.51 12.52
CA ALA A 104 -6.30 9.81 12.01
C ALA A 104 -5.70 8.62 11.26
N GLY A 105 -5.80 7.40 11.81
CA GLY A 105 -5.30 6.19 11.16
C GLY A 105 -5.95 5.89 9.81
N VAL A 106 -7.28 5.96 9.73
CA VAL A 106 -8.04 5.73 8.49
C VAL A 106 -7.74 6.82 7.45
N LEU A 107 -7.71 8.09 7.87
CA LEU A 107 -7.35 9.22 7.01
C LEU A 107 -5.92 9.09 6.48
N LEU A 108 -4.99 8.63 7.31
CA LEU A 108 -3.60 8.43 6.89
C LEU A 108 -3.49 7.34 5.82
N VAL A 109 -4.25 6.24 5.93
CA VAL A 109 -4.34 5.23 4.87
C VAL A 109 -4.85 5.86 3.57
N GLY A 110 -5.92 6.65 3.63
CA GLY A 110 -6.49 7.32 2.46
C GLY A 110 -5.56 8.33 1.80
N CYS A 111 -4.73 9.03 2.58
CA CYS A 111 -3.78 10.04 2.08
C CYS A 111 -2.45 9.44 1.58
N CYS A 112 -2.21 8.15 1.78
CA CYS A 112 -1.02 7.47 1.27
C CYS A 112 -1.08 7.22 -0.24
N PRO A 113 0.08 7.03 -0.92
CA PRO A 113 0.12 6.63 -2.33
C PRO A 113 -0.39 5.21 -2.53
N GLY A 114 -0.53 4.79 -3.78
CA GLY A 114 -0.86 3.41 -4.15
C GLY A 114 0.16 2.40 -3.62
N GLY A 115 -0.29 1.19 -3.36
CA GLY A 115 0.55 0.10 -2.85
C GLY A 115 1.22 -0.69 -3.97
N THR A 116 2.49 -1.08 -3.81
CA THR A 116 3.26 -1.83 -4.83
C THR A 116 2.65 -3.18 -5.23
N SER A 117 1.84 -3.78 -4.37
CA SER A 117 1.13 -5.02 -4.67
C SER A 117 0.05 -4.86 -5.75
N SER A 118 -0.42 -3.63 -6.01
CA SER A 118 -1.36 -3.33 -7.09
C SER A 118 -0.83 -3.73 -8.47
N ASN A 119 0.47 -3.60 -8.71
CA ASN A 119 1.11 -3.95 -9.98
C ASN A 119 0.95 -5.45 -10.29
N VAL A 120 1.10 -6.31 -9.26
CA VAL A 120 0.91 -7.76 -9.39
C VAL A 120 -0.56 -8.08 -9.62
N MET A 121 -1.46 -7.40 -8.90
CA MET A 121 -2.90 -7.60 -9.06
C MET A 121 -3.39 -7.11 -10.44
N SER A 122 -2.84 -6.01 -10.95
CA SER A 122 -3.11 -5.52 -12.30
C SER A 122 -2.67 -6.53 -13.36
N TYR A 123 -1.51 -7.16 -13.20
CA TYR A 123 -1.06 -8.24 -14.08
C TYR A 123 -2.01 -9.44 -14.04
N LEU A 124 -2.35 -9.95 -12.84
CA LEU A 124 -3.25 -11.09 -12.66
C LEU A 124 -4.66 -10.81 -13.18
N GLY A 125 -5.14 -9.56 -13.03
CA GLY A 125 -6.45 -9.11 -13.50
C GLY A 125 -6.52 -8.82 -15.01
N LYS A 126 -5.43 -9.02 -15.74
CA LYS A 126 -5.30 -8.62 -17.16
C LYS A 126 -5.56 -7.13 -17.35
N GLY A 127 -5.04 -6.32 -16.45
CA GLY A 127 -4.99 -4.86 -16.53
C GLY A 127 -3.81 -4.37 -17.39
N ASP A 128 -3.67 -3.07 -17.45
CA ASP A 128 -2.57 -2.36 -18.11
C ASP A 128 -1.41 -2.19 -17.13
N VAL A 129 -0.48 -3.15 -17.11
CA VAL A 129 0.64 -3.20 -16.15
C VAL A 129 1.59 -2.00 -16.27
N PRO A 130 2.00 -1.55 -17.47
CA PRO A 130 2.80 -0.34 -17.60
C PRO A 130 2.13 0.89 -16.97
N LEU A 131 0.83 1.07 -17.17
CA LEU A 131 0.08 2.16 -16.54
C LEU A 131 0.06 2.02 -15.01
N SER A 132 -0.13 0.80 -14.49
CA SER A 132 -0.11 0.50 -13.06
C SER A 132 1.22 0.91 -12.43
N VAL A 133 2.33 0.40 -12.94
CA VAL A 133 3.69 0.70 -12.43
C VAL A 133 3.96 2.20 -12.46
N THR A 134 3.55 2.89 -13.53
CA THR A 134 3.75 4.33 -13.68
C THR A 134 2.97 5.11 -12.62
N ILE A 135 1.67 4.80 -12.42
CA ILE A 135 0.84 5.49 -11.42
C ILE A 135 1.40 5.27 -10.01
N THR A 136 1.70 4.01 -9.65
CA THR A 136 2.29 3.68 -8.34
C THR A 136 3.60 4.45 -8.10
N SER A 137 4.49 4.47 -9.10
CA SER A 137 5.78 5.16 -9.00
C SER A 137 5.61 6.67 -8.85
N CYS A 138 4.76 7.29 -9.67
CA CYS A 138 4.49 8.73 -9.61
C CYS A 138 3.85 9.11 -8.26
N THR A 139 2.84 8.37 -7.81
CA THR A 139 2.18 8.66 -6.52
C THR A 139 3.15 8.50 -5.35
N THR A 140 4.04 7.51 -5.40
CA THR A 140 5.05 7.29 -4.35
C THR A 140 6.10 8.41 -4.32
N ILE A 141 6.54 8.91 -5.48
CA ILE A 141 7.47 10.05 -5.56
C ILE A 141 6.80 11.35 -5.08
N LEU A 142 5.53 11.53 -5.36
CA LEU A 142 4.74 12.69 -4.92
C LEU A 142 4.35 12.61 -3.42
N ALA A 143 4.36 11.42 -2.82
CA ALA A 143 3.90 11.20 -1.45
C ALA A 143 4.52 12.12 -0.39
N PRO A 144 5.84 12.46 -0.41
CA PRO A 144 6.41 13.38 0.57
C PRO A 144 5.73 14.75 0.61
N LEU A 145 5.24 15.24 -0.53
CA LEU A 145 4.54 16.52 -0.64
C LEU A 145 3.04 16.38 -0.41
N VAL A 146 2.41 15.42 -1.10
CA VAL A 146 0.97 15.31 -1.17
C VAL A 146 0.37 14.67 0.08
N THR A 147 0.97 13.61 0.59
CA THR A 147 0.44 12.89 1.77
C THR A 147 0.37 13.79 3.02
N PRO A 148 1.43 14.55 3.43
CA PRO A 148 1.33 15.42 4.59
C PRO A 148 0.31 16.55 4.42
N GLY A 149 0.23 17.12 3.21
CA GLY A 149 -0.73 18.19 2.91
C GLY A 149 -2.17 17.71 3.00
N LEU A 150 -2.49 16.56 2.39
CA LEU A 150 -3.82 15.97 2.47
C LEU A 150 -4.14 15.48 3.89
N PHE A 151 -3.18 14.88 4.56
CA PHE A 151 -3.38 14.42 5.93
C PHE A 151 -3.65 15.61 6.86
N TRP A 152 -2.90 16.70 6.75
CA TRP A 152 -3.20 17.94 7.48
C TRP A 152 -4.61 18.45 7.15
N LEU A 153 -4.97 18.52 5.86
CA LEU A 153 -6.27 19.04 5.42
C LEU A 153 -7.45 18.28 6.07
N PHE A 154 -7.38 16.96 6.16
CA PHE A 154 -8.48 16.13 6.65
C PHE A 154 -8.39 15.79 8.13
N ALA A 155 -7.17 15.69 8.70
CA ALA A 155 -6.95 15.20 10.06
C ALA A 155 -6.77 16.31 11.10
N HIS A 156 -6.46 17.56 10.71
CA HIS A 156 -6.21 18.66 11.67
C HIS A 156 -7.36 18.92 12.65
N GLN A 157 -8.58 18.56 12.28
CA GLN A 157 -9.73 18.67 13.16
C GLN A 157 -9.78 17.60 14.27
N TYR A 158 -8.97 16.56 14.18
CA TYR A 158 -8.92 15.43 15.13
C TYR A 158 -7.66 15.42 15.97
N ILE A 159 -6.53 15.80 15.35
CA ILE A 159 -5.19 15.76 15.96
C ILE A 159 -4.35 16.93 15.46
N GLU A 160 -3.31 17.28 16.22
CA GLU A 160 -2.28 18.20 15.74
C GLU A 160 -1.38 17.48 14.73
N VAL A 161 -1.25 18.06 13.55
CA VAL A 161 -0.43 17.53 12.45
C VAL A 161 0.67 18.54 12.12
N ASP A 162 1.92 18.11 12.13
CA ASP A 162 3.05 18.85 11.59
C ASP A 162 3.42 18.31 10.18
N PRO A 163 2.96 18.99 9.10
CA PRO A 163 3.23 18.53 7.73
C PRO A 163 4.73 18.54 7.40
N ALA A 164 5.52 19.45 7.98
CA ALA A 164 6.94 19.54 7.68
C ALA A 164 7.72 18.35 8.26
N SER A 165 7.47 18.00 9.51
CA SER A 165 8.05 16.80 10.13
C SER A 165 7.65 15.53 9.39
N MET A 166 6.39 15.46 8.94
CA MET A 166 5.86 14.34 8.19
C MET A 166 6.48 14.24 6.79
N PHE A 167 6.67 15.37 6.10
CA PHE A 167 7.41 15.44 4.82
C PHE A 167 8.80 14.80 4.96
N TRP A 168 9.59 15.26 5.92
CA TRP A 168 10.94 14.73 6.14
C TRP A 168 10.94 13.25 6.54
N SER A 169 9.91 12.81 7.25
CA SER A 169 9.73 11.41 7.59
C SER A 169 9.54 10.54 6.34
N ILE A 170 8.66 10.97 5.44
CA ILE A 170 8.40 10.24 4.18
C ILE A 170 9.62 10.29 3.27
N VAL A 171 10.31 11.43 3.16
CA VAL A 171 11.58 11.52 2.42
C VAL A 171 12.58 10.47 2.92
N LYS A 172 12.78 10.38 4.24
CA LYS A 172 13.78 9.46 4.84
C LYS A 172 13.37 7.99 4.73
N ILE A 173 12.10 7.68 4.90
CA ILE A 173 11.60 6.29 5.00
C ILE A 173 11.23 5.73 3.63
N VAL A 174 10.84 6.58 2.67
CA VAL A 174 10.36 6.17 1.35
C VAL A 174 11.29 6.63 0.24
N LEU A 175 11.45 7.93 0.07
CA LEU A 175 12.10 8.48 -1.12
C LEU A 175 13.61 8.16 -1.17
N LEU A 176 14.34 8.36 -0.08
CA LEU A 176 15.78 8.07 -0.03
C LEU A 176 16.08 6.57 -0.26
N PRO A 177 15.38 5.61 0.38
CA PRO A 177 15.58 4.19 0.06
C PRO A 177 15.26 3.86 -1.39
N ILE A 178 14.19 4.39 -1.98
CA ILE A 178 13.87 4.16 -3.39
C ILE A 178 15.00 4.68 -4.28
N ILE A 179 15.45 5.92 -4.09
CA ILE A 179 16.58 6.50 -4.85
C ILE A 179 17.82 5.62 -4.70
N GLY A 180 18.15 5.20 -3.48
CA GLY A 180 19.24 4.28 -3.19
C GLY A 180 19.12 2.97 -3.99
N GLY A 181 17.93 2.37 -4.02
CA GLY A 181 17.64 1.17 -4.81
C GLY A 181 17.82 1.38 -6.31
N VAL A 182 17.31 2.49 -6.85
CA VAL A 182 17.47 2.84 -8.28
C VAL A 182 18.94 3.03 -8.63
N VAL A 183 19.72 3.73 -7.80
CA VAL A 183 21.15 3.93 -7.99
C VAL A 183 21.90 2.59 -7.98
N VAL A 184 21.62 1.73 -7.00
CA VAL A 184 22.23 0.38 -6.92
C VAL A 184 21.86 -0.46 -8.14
N ASN A 185 20.61 -0.40 -8.61
CA ASN A 185 20.21 -1.09 -9.83
C ASN A 185 20.93 -0.55 -11.07
N ALA A 186 21.12 0.77 -11.18
CA ALA A 186 21.84 1.39 -12.29
C ALA A 186 23.33 0.99 -12.31
N LEU A 187 23.97 0.91 -11.14
CA LEU A 187 25.41 0.58 -11.02
C LEU A 187 25.68 -0.92 -11.08
N PHE A 188 24.81 -1.75 -10.51
CA PHE A 188 25.03 -3.18 -10.28
C PHE A 188 23.91 -4.07 -10.85
N GLY A 189 23.24 -3.65 -11.93
CA GLY A 189 22.05 -4.30 -12.48
C GLY A 189 22.18 -5.81 -12.74
N THR A 190 23.38 -6.29 -13.10
CA THR A 190 23.64 -7.73 -13.31
C THR A 190 23.53 -8.53 -12.00
N VAL A 191 24.01 -7.97 -10.89
CA VAL A 191 23.91 -8.57 -9.55
C VAL A 191 22.48 -8.43 -9.04
N VAL A 192 21.87 -7.26 -9.21
CA VAL A 192 20.49 -6.95 -8.79
C VAL A 192 19.50 -7.95 -9.40
N LYS A 193 19.63 -8.32 -10.68
CA LYS A 193 18.77 -9.34 -11.33
C LYS A 193 18.77 -10.69 -10.59
N LYS A 194 19.84 -11.05 -9.88
CA LYS A 194 19.90 -12.28 -9.07
C LYS A 194 19.24 -12.10 -7.71
N VAL A 195 19.34 -10.92 -7.12
CA VAL A 195 18.81 -10.58 -5.78
C VAL A 195 17.31 -10.28 -5.82
N VAL A 196 16.80 -9.70 -6.90
CA VAL A 196 15.38 -9.36 -7.08
C VAL A 196 14.44 -10.54 -6.80
N VAL A 197 14.89 -11.78 -7.03
CA VAL A 197 14.13 -13.01 -6.73
C VAL A 197 13.81 -13.14 -5.22
N ALA A 198 14.65 -12.59 -4.35
CA ALA A 198 14.47 -12.63 -2.90
C ALA A 198 13.62 -11.48 -2.35
N LEU A 199 13.43 -10.40 -3.12
CA LEU A 199 12.72 -9.19 -2.64
C LEU A 199 11.30 -9.46 -2.15
N PRO A 200 10.47 -10.28 -2.81
CA PRO A 200 9.13 -10.57 -2.28
C PRO A 200 9.19 -11.21 -0.90
N LEU A 201 10.15 -12.12 -0.66
CA LEU A 201 10.35 -12.77 0.63
C LEU A 201 10.73 -11.74 1.71
N ILE A 202 11.69 -10.88 1.41
CA ILE A 202 12.15 -9.80 2.30
C ILE A 202 10.97 -8.87 2.63
N SER A 203 10.19 -8.47 1.63
CA SER A 203 9.02 -7.61 1.82
C SER A 203 7.95 -8.26 2.69
N VAL A 204 7.67 -9.55 2.49
CA VAL A 204 6.73 -10.32 3.31
C VAL A 204 7.15 -10.29 4.78
N PHE A 205 8.40 -10.63 5.09
CA PHE A 205 8.90 -10.62 6.46
C PHE A 205 8.89 -9.22 7.08
N ALA A 206 9.27 -8.19 6.33
CA ALA A 206 9.24 -6.82 6.81
C ALA A 206 7.82 -6.37 7.15
N ILE A 207 6.84 -6.64 6.27
CA ILE A 207 5.44 -6.24 6.51
C ILE A 207 4.83 -7.05 7.67
N ILE A 208 5.09 -8.36 7.77
CA ILE A 208 4.67 -9.16 8.92
C ILE A 208 5.21 -8.55 10.22
N SER A 209 6.49 -8.19 10.26
CA SER A 209 7.12 -7.58 11.44
C SER A 209 6.49 -6.22 11.78
N ILE A 210 6.17 -5.38 10.78
CA ILE A 210 5.48 -4.10 10.99
C ILE A 210 4.09 -4.33 11.59
N VAL A 211 3.30 -5.25 11.02
CA VAL A 211 1.95 -5.55 11.55
C VAL A 211 2.04 -6.12 12.96
N THR A 212 2.97 -7.03 13.23
CA THR A 212 3.24 -7.60 14.55
C THR A 212 3.55 -6.53 15.58
N ALA A 213 4.42 -5.57 15.24
CA ALA A 213 4.76 -4.43 16.11
C ALA A 213 3.52 -3.57 16.44
N VAL A 214 2.72 -3.24 15.42
CA VAL A 214 1.51 -2.41 15.56
C VAL A 214 0.46 -3.11 16.42
N VAL A 215 0.21 -4.40 16.19
CA VAL A 215 -0.75 -5.19 16.98
C VAL A 215 -0.29 -5.29 18.43
N SER A 216 1.00 -5.54 18.68
CA SER A 216 1.54 -5.59 20.06
C SER A 216 1.34 -4.28 20.81
N ALA A 217 1.58 -3.13 20.14
CA ALA A 217 1.43 -1.82 20.76
C ALA A 217 -0.02 -1.43 21.02
N SER A 218 -0.98 -2.10 20.38
CA SER A 218 -2.41 -1.74 20.42
C SER A 218 -3.30 -2.87 20.95
N ALA A 219 -2.72 -3.94 21.50
CA ALA A 219 -3.42 -5.19 21.83
C ALA A 219 -4.65 -4.95 22.71
N GLU A 220 -4.55 -4.11 23.75
CA GLU A 220 -5.67 -3.81 24.68
C GLU A 220 -6.86 -3.15 23.98
N LYS A 221 -6.61 -2.25 23.01
CA LYS A 221 -7.66 -1.50 22.32
C LYS A 221 -8.22 -2.21 21.10
N ILE A 222 -7.48 -3.15 20.52
CA ILE A 222 -7.91 -3.91 19.35
C ILE A 222 -9.17 -4.72 19.66
N ALA A 223 -9.26 -5.35 20.84
CA ALA A 223 -10.41 -6.17 21.23
C ALA A 223 -11.75 -5.41 21.12
N GLU A 224 -11.74 -4.13 21.49
CA GLU A 224 -12.94 -3.28 21.48
C GLU A 224 -13.27 -2.71 20.09
N THR A 225 -12.28 -2.57 19.22
CA THR A 225 -12.41 -1.79 17.97
C THR A 225 -12.21 -2.63 16.70
N ALA A 226 -11.81 -3.91 16.82
CA ALA A 226 -11.44 -4.75 15.68
C ALA A 226 -12.51 -4.82 14.59
N LEU A 227 -13.77 -5.03 14.98
CA LEU A 227 -14.88 -5.19 14.04
C LEU A 227 -15.14 -3.89 13.25
N ILE A 228 -15.17 -2.75 13.93
CA ILE A 228 -15.42 -1.45 13.27
C ILE A 228 -14.26 -1.07 12.36
N ILE A 229 -13.01 -1.30 12.80
CA ILE A 229 -11.82 -1.03 11.98
C ILE A 229 -11.84 -1.92 10.73
N PHE A 230 -12.11 -3.23 10.88
CA PHE A 230 -12.18 -4.15 9.76
C PHE A 230 -13.24 -3.72 8.76
N LEU A 231 -14.45 -3.37 9.23
CA LEU A 231 -15.56 -2.94 8.37
C LEU A 231 -15.20 -1.65 7.62
N VAL A 232 -14.64 -0.65 8.31
CA VAL A 232 -14.24 0.62 7.70
C VAL A 232 -13.13 0.40 6.65
N VAL A 233 -12.13 -0.42 6.97
CA VAL A 233 -11.04 -0.77 6.05
C VAL A 233 -11.55 -1.52 4.84
N ALA A 234 -12.42 -2.51 5.03
CA ALA A 234 -13.01 -3.27 3.93
C ALA A 234 -13.85 -2.38 3.01
N LEU A 235 -14.68 -1.51 3.58
CA LEU A 235 -15.46 -0.53 2.82
C LEU A 235 -14.56 0.46 2.08
N HIS A 236 -13.54 1.00 2.73
CA HIS A 236 -12.58 1.93 2.13
C HIS A 236 -11.93 1.34 0.89
N ASN A 237 -11.43 0.11 0.99
CA ASN A 237 -10.81 -0.62 -0.11
C ASN A 237 -11.82 -0.94 -1.23
N CYS A 238 -12.99 -1.51 -0.89
CA CYS A 238 -14.00 -1.90 -1.90
C CYS A 238 -14.59 -0.70 -2.63
N ILE A 239 -14.86 0.41 -1.91
CA ILE A 239 -15.34 1.65 -2.51
C ILE A 239 -14.23 2.25 -3.40
N GLY A 240 -12.96 2.17 -2.97
CA GLY A 240 -11.81 2.56 -3.78
C GLY A 240 -11.74 1.79 -5.10
N TYR A 241 -11.92 0.46 -5.08
CA TYR A 241 -11.99 -0.36 -6.29
C TYR A 241 -13.13 0.08 -7.21
N LEU A 242 -14.32 0.29 -6.65
CA LEU A 242 -15.50 0.69 -7.40
C LEU A 242 -15.30 2.06 -8.06
N PHE A 243 -14.90 3.06 -7.29
CA PHE A 243 -14.72 4.42 -7.83
C PHE A 243 -13.54 4.50 -8.80
N GLY A 244 -12.48 3.74 -8.59
CA GLY A 244 -11.38 3.63 -9.56
C GLY A 244 -11.85 3.07 -10.91
N TYR A 245 -12.68 2.02 -10.90
CA TYR A 245 -13.27 1.48 -12.12
C TYR A 245 -14.21 2.50 -12.80
N LEU A 246 -15.08 3.14 -12.01
CA LEU A 246 -16.02 4.15 -12.51
C LEU A 246 -15.30 5.37 -13.08
N LEU A 247 -14.22 5.81 -12.45
CA LEU A 247 -13.38 6.89 -12.95
C LEU A 247 -12.87 6.56 -14.35
N GLY A 248 -12.29 5.37 -14.55
CA GLY A 248 -11.84 4.93 -15.87
C GLY A 248 -12.99 4.81 -16.89
N LYS A 249 -14.21 4.47 -16.42
CA LYS A 249 -15.40 4.43 -17.28
C LYS A 249 -15.83 5.83 -17.72
N VAL A 250 -15.86 6.80 -16.80
CA VAL A 250 -16.23 8.21 -17.08
C VAL A 250 -15.28 8.84 -18.10
N PHE A 251 -13.99 8.54 -18.01
CA PHE A 251 -12.98 9.05 -18.95
C PHE A 251 -12.82 8.18 -20.22
N GLY A 252 -13.75 7.25 -20.50
CA GLY A 252 -13.75 6.46 -21.73
C GLY A 252 -12.53 5.54 -21.92
N MET A 253 -11.89 5.14 -20.82
CA MET A 253 -10.69 4.30 -20.88
C MET A 253 -10.99 2.87 -21.35
N LYS A 254 -9.99 2.20 -21.94
CA LYS A 254 -10.08 0.78 -22.33
C LYS A 254 -10.30 -0.10 -21.10
N LEU A 255 -10.87 -1.30 -21.30
CA LEU A 255 -11.17 -2.21 -20.19
C LEU A 255 -9.96 -2.53 -19.33
N ALA A 256 -8.79 -2.81 -19.93
CA ALA A 256 -7.55 -3.04 -19.19
C ALA A 256 -7.15 -1.87 -18.29
N GLN A 257 -7.33 -0.63 -18.76
CA GLN A 257 -7.04 0.58 -17.99
C GLN A 257 -8.03 0.80 -16.85
N LYS A 258 -9.33 0.51 -17.06
CA LYS A 258 -10.37 0.56 -16.01
C LYS A 258 -10.05 -0.42 -14.87
N LYS A 259 -9.64 -1.65 -15.24
CA LYS A 259 -9.20 -2.67 -14.27
C LYS A 259 -8.00 -2.18 -13.45
N THR A 260 -7.01 -1.59 -14.14
CA THR A 260 -5.82 -1.00 -13.50
C THR A 260 -6.19 0.12 -12.55
N LEU A 261 -6.99 1.11 -12.98
CA LEU A 261 -7.39 2.20 -12.09
C LEU A 261 -8.16 1.71 -10.86
N ALA A 262 -9.04 0.71 -11.02
CA ALA A 262 -9.73 0.11 -9.89
C ALA A 262 -8.72 -0.44 -8.86
N ILE A 263 -7.77 -1.24 -9.33
CA ILE A 263 -6.78 -1.88 -8.45
C ILE A 263 -5.84 -0.86 -7.83
N GLU A 264 -5.30 0.08 -8.62
CA GLU A 264 -4.37 1.12 -8.15
C GLU A 264 -4.99 1.99 -7.06
N ILE A 265 -6.19 2.51 -7.31
CA ILE A 265 -6.87 3.41 -6.37
C ILE A 265 -7.32 2.65 -5.13
N GLY A 266 -7.83 1.43 -5.26
CA GLY A 266 -8.28 0.65 -4.12
C GLY A 266 -7.15 0.10 -3.23
N MET A 267 -5.95 -0.12 -3.75
CA MET A 267 -4.83 -0.71 -3.00
C MET A 267 -3.84 0.35 -2.52
N GLN A 268 -3.80 0.58 -1.23
CA GLN A 268 -2.99 1.62 -0.61
C GLN A 268 -1.61 1.13 -0.15
N ASN A 269 -0.64 2.04 -0.05
CA ASN A 269 0.60 1.80 0.68
C ASN A 269 0.33 1.82 2.20
N SER A 270 -0.37 0.80 2.63
CA SER A 270 -0.80 0.59 4.02
C SER A 270 0.38 0.40 4.99
N GLY A 271 1.50 -0.12 4.50
CA GLY A 271 2.75 -0.19 5.27
C GLY A 271 3.28 1.20 5.62
N LEU A 272 3.23 2.15 4.68
CA LEU A 272 3.57 3.55 4.93
C LEU A 272 2.62 4.16 5.96
N ALA A 273 1.32 3.97 5.80
CA ALA A 273 0.32 4.49 6.72
C ALA A 273 0.55 3.97 8.16
N ALA A 274 0.73 2.66 8.33
CA ALA A 274 1.00 2.04 9.63
C ALA A 274 2.32 2.57 10.24
N THR A 275 3.37 2.71 9.43
CA THR A 275 4.67 3.22 9.88
C THR A 275 4.61 4.68 10.32
N LEU A 276 3.93 5.54 9.54
CA LEU A 276 3.77 6.96 9.89
C LEU A 276 2.93 7.13 11.16
N ALA A 277 1.83 6.39 11.29
CA ALA A 277 1.01 6.40 12.50
C ALA A 277 1.80 5.90 13.73
N ALA A 278 2.55 4.80 13.59
CA ALA A 278 3.41 4.31 14.67
C ALA A 278 4.47 5.34 15.07
N LYS A 279 5.05 6.05 14.10
CA LYS A 279 6.01 7.13 14.36
C LYS A 279 5.37 8.33 15.08
N LEU A 280 4.20 8.77 14.63
CA LEU A 280 3.45 9.84 15.32
C LEU A 280 3.06 9.42 16.75
N ALA A 281 2.77 8.15 16.99
CA ALA A 281 2.51 7.63 18.31
C ALA A 281 3.75 7.69 19.23
N THR A 282 4.96 7.51 18.71
CA THR A 282 6.19 7.64 19.52
C THR A 282 6.48 9.09 19.96
N THR A 283 5.93 10.08 19.27
CA THR A 283 6.02 11.49 19.67
C THR A 283 4.92 11.92 20.63
N GLY A 284 3.97 11.05 20.94
CA GLY A 284 2.80 11.34 21.76
C GLY A 284 1.69 12.12 21.05
N ALA A 285 1.84 12.38 19.74
CA ALA A 285 0.83 13.12 18.96
C ALA A 285 -0.48 12.34 18.80
N ILE A 286 -0.41 11.01 18.76
CA ILE A 286 -1.57 10.11 18.64
C ILE A 286 -1.34 8.84 19.47
N ASN A 287 -2.42 8.09 19.72
CA ASN A 287 -2.31 6.79 20.35
C ASN A 287 -1.85 5.71 19.34
N PRO A 288 -1.09 4.67 19.75
CA PRO A 288 -0.67 3.56 18.89
C PRO A 288 -1.80 2.89 18.10
N ILE A 289 -3.04 2.90 18.59
CA ILE A 289 -4.22 2.36 17.90
C ILE A 289 -4.41 2.97 16.48
N ALA A 290 -3.93 4.19 16.24
CA ALA A 290 -3.98 4.84 14.93
C ALA A 290 -3.19 4.10 13.84
N ALA A 291 -2.25 3.24 14.21
CA ALA A 291 -1.52 2.41 13.23
C ALA A 291 -2.31 1.16 12.79
N VAL A 292 -3.32 0.76 13.56
CA VAL A 292 -4.10 -0.47 13.32
C VAL A 292 -4.86 -0.44 11.99
N PRO A 293 -5.54 0.65 11.56
CA PRO A 293 -6.18 0.70 10.25
C PRO A 293 -5.22 0.37 9.11
N GLY A 294 -3.99 0.89 9.13
CA GLY A 294 -2.96 0.57 8.13
C GLY A 294 -2.55 -0.91 8.18
N ALA A 295 -2.37 -1.48 9.37
CA ALA A 295 -2.03 -2.88 9.54
C ALA A 295 -3.15 -3.81 9.03
N VAL A 296 -4.42 -3.53 9.39
CA VAL A 296 -5.59 -4.28 8.92
C VAL A 296 -5.75 -4.15 7.40
N PHE A 297 -5.51 -2.96 6.86
CA PHE A 297 -5.55 -2.72 5.41
C PHE A 297 -4.50 -3.57 4.69
N SER A 298 -3.28 -3.72 5.27
CA SER A 298 -2.23 -4.58 4.71
C SER A 298 -2.67 -6.04 4.57
N VAL A 299 -3.47 -6.53 5.52
CA VAL A 299 -4.05 -7.89 5.44
C VAL A 299 -5.15 -7.94 4.40
N TRP A 300 -6.13 -7.03 4.54
CA TRP A 300 -7.35 -7.06 3.75
C TRP A 300 -7.11 -6.91 2.25
N HIS A 301 -6.31 -5.93 1.82
CA HIS A 301 -6.10 -5.71 0.39
C HIS A 301 -5.33 -6.87 -0.29
N ASN A 302 -4.57 -7.65 0.48
CA ASN A 302 -3.91 -8.87 -0.03
C ASN A 302 -4.85 -10.09 -0.07
N ILE A 303 -6.05 -9.99 0.49
CA ILE A 303 -7.15 -10.96 0.33
C ILE A 303 -8.07 -10.49 -0.79
N SER A 304 -8.56 -9.26 -0.71
CA SER A 304 -9.53 -8.70 -1.66
C SER A 304 -8.95 -8.48 -3.05
N GLY A 305 -7.65 -8.12 -3.15
CA GLY A 305 -6.96 -7.89 -4.41
C GLY A 305 -6.93 -9.11 -5.32
N PRO A 306 -6.46 -10.29 -4.87
CA PRO A 306 -6.52 -11.53 -5.65
C PRO A 306 -7.94 -11.94 -6.06
N ILE A 307 -8.93 -11.73 -5.19
CA ILE A 307 -10.35 -11.99 -5.51
C ILE A 307 -10.80 -11.10 -6.66
N LEU A 308 -10.54 -9.78 -6.55
CA LEU A 308 -10.88 -8.82 -7.60
C LEU A 308 -10.10 -9.09 -8.90
N ALA A 309 -8.80 -9.40 -8.80
CA ALA A 309 -7.97 -9.73 -9.97
C ALA A 309 -8.50 -10.96 -10.70
N THR A 310 -8.93 -12.00 -9.98
CA THR A 310 -9.54 -13.20 -10.56
C THR A 310 -10.86 -12.86 -11.26
N PHE A 311 -11.70 -12.04 -10.64
CA PHE A 311 -12.93 -11.54 -11.28
C PHE A 311 -12.61 -10.77 -12.57
N PHE A 312 -11.65 -9.85 -12.53
CA PHE A 312 -11.24 -9.05 -13.68
C PHE A 312 -10.59 -9.86 -14.78
N ALA A 313 -9.85 -10.93 -14.46
CA ALA A 313 -9.25 -11.81 -15.47
C ALA A 313 -10.30 -12.47 -16.38
N ASN A 314 -11.51 -12.71 -15.83
CA ASN A 314 -12.64 -13.31 -16.55
C ASN A 314 -13.56 -12.27 -17.23
N LEU A 315 -13.40 -10.98 -16.93
CA LEU A 315 -14.18 -9.91 -17.55
C LEU A 315 -13.61 -9.60 -18.94
N LYS A 316 -14.37 -9.92 -19.98
CA LYS A 316 -14.02 -9.66 -21.39
C LYS A 316 -14.57 -8.32 -21.87
N ASP A 317 -13.90 -7.71 -22.86
CA ASP A 317 -14.43 -6.53 -23.54
C ASP A 317 -15.62 -6.93 -24.41
N LYS A 318 -16.63 -6.05 -24.52
CA LYS A 318 -17.81 -6.32 -25.36
C LYS A 318 -17.45 -6.45 -26.86
N ASP A 319 -16.34 -5.79 -27.25
CA ASP A 319 -15.86 -5.80 -28.62
C ASP A 319 -15.13 -7.09 -29.01
N GLU A 320 -14.61 -7.87 -28.05
CA GLU A 320 -14.07 -9.22 -28.29
C GLU A 320 -15.16 -10.27 -28.55
N ASN A 321 -16.37 -10.08 -28.00
CA ASN A 321 -17.48 -11.00 -28.19
C ASN A 321 -18.23 -10.83 -29.55
N ALA A 322 -17.83 -9.83 -30.35
CA ALA A 322 -18.39 -9.59 -31.70
C ALA A 322 -17.56 -10.25 -32.83
N GLN A 323 -16.46 -10.92 -32.48
CA GLN A 323 -15.55 -11.59 -33.42
C GLN A 323 -15.51 -13.12 -33.27
N ASP A 324 -16.18 -13.67 -32.25
CA ASP A 324 -16.46 -15.11 -32.09
C ASP A 324 -17.91 -15.40 -32.55
#